data_2193415596b153833bde32e8ba513b2e
#
_entry.id   2193415596b153833bde32e8ba513b2e
#
_cell.length_a   1.000
_cell.length_b   1.000
_cell.length_c   1.000
_cell.angle_alpha   90.00
_cell.angle_beta   90.00
_cell.angle_gamma   90.00
#
_symmetry.space_group_name_H-M   'P 1'
#
loop_
_entity.id
_entity.type
_entity.pdbx_description
1 polymer ?
#
loop_
_entity_poly.entity_id
_entity_poly.type
_entity_poly.pdbx_seq_one_letter_code
_entity_poly.pdbx_strand_id
1 'polypeptide(L)'
;MKVMRLFLVLCLVSLLGACAGTQTAERSDRQDVLYTCDCGPQCECNSMSTEPGNCACGRPMKWGHVLKVEGNEAVLCQCEEGCGCAGLNPKDPNKCTCGNQVKRVDMAGTGIYFCNCGGSCFCNTVSNEPGKCKCGMNLKKVN
;
A
#
# COMPACT_ATOMS: atom_id res chain seq x y z
N MET A 1 -43.11 2.29 42.31
CA MET A 1 -43.11 2.60 40.84
C MET A 1 -42.11 3.66 40.41
N LYS A 2 -41.57 4.50 41.27
CA LYS A 2 -40.57 5.54 40.88
C LYS A 2 -39.15 4.97 40.75
N VAL A 3 -38.79 3.95 41.52
CA VAL A 3 -37.44 3.35 41.53
C VAL A 3 -37.19 2.53 40.25
N MET A 4 -38.24 1.87 39.72
CA MET A 4 -38.11 1.02 38.52
C MET A 4 -37.90 1.86 37.22
N ARG A 5 -38.35 3.11 37.20
CA ARG A 5 -38.10 4.03 36.07
C ARG A 5 -36.69 4.58 36.05
N LEU A 6 -36.04 4.69 37.22
CA LEU A 6 -34.66 5.18 37.28
C LEU A 6 -33.66 4.14 36.78
N PHE A 7 -33.92 2.85 37.01
CA PHE A 7 -33.07 1.76 36.49
C PHE A 7 -33.18 1.62 34.98
N LEU A 8 -34.34 1.89 34.39
CA LEU A 8 -34.51 1.76 32.94
C LEU A 8 -33.77 2.89 32.16
N VAL A 9 -33.67 4.08 32.76
CA VAL A 9 -32.93 5.20 32.14
C VAL A 9 -31.43 5.01 32.26
N LEU A 10 -30.94 4.41 33.34
CA LEU A 10 -29.50 4.12 33.49
C LEU A 10 -28.99 3.04 32.52
N CYS A 11 -29.83 2.04 32.18
CA CYS A 11 -29.44 1.02 31.19
C CYS A 11 -29.43 1.50 29.74
N LEU A 12 -30.16 2.57 29.40
CA LEU A 12 -30.21 3.11 28.04
C LEU A 12 -28.99 3.99 27.68
N VAL A 13 -28.31 4.53 28.69
CA VAL A 13 -27.13 5.39 28.47
C VAL A 13 -25.84 4.56 28.26
N SER A 14 -25.84 3.30 28.64
CA SER A 14 -24.67 2.40 28.53
C SER A 14 -24.50 1.78 27.12
N LEU A 15 -25.43 1.98 26.20
CA LEU A 15 -25.39 1.36 24.87
C LEU A 15 -24.86 2.28 23.73
N LEU A 16 -24.46 3.52 24.05
CA LEU A 16 -23.95 4.47 23.05
C LEU A 16 -22.43 4.65 23.09
N GLY A 17 -21.72 3.83 23.84
CA GLY A 17 -20.28 3.97 24.00
C GLY A 17 -19.50 2.78 23.50
N ALA A 18 -19.49 2.45 22.20
CA ALA A 18 -18.43 1.64 21.62
C ALA A 18 -18.64 1.44 20.12
N CYS A 19 -18.25 2.36 19.32
CA CYS A 19 -17.76 2.10 17.96
C CYS A 19 -16.81 3.22 17.53
N ALA A 20 -15.83 3.53 18.34
CA ALA A 20 -14.57 4.05 17.82
C ALA A 20 -13.75 2.82 17.43
N GLY A 21 -14.15 2.18 16.34
CA GLY A 21 -13.30 1.22 15.66
C GLY A 21 -12.08 1.96 15.15
N THR A 22 -11.02 1.96 15.94
CA THR A 22 -9.68 2.25 15.44
C THR A 22 -9.44 1.16 14.40
N GLN A 23 -9.64 1.50 13.14
CA GLN A 23 -9.10 0.72 12.04
C GLN A 23 -7.58 0.88 12.13
N THR A 24 -6.96 0.06 12.99
CA THR A 24 -5.57 -0.29 12.81
C THR A 24 -5.53 -0.98 11.47
N ALA A 25 -5.05 -0.27 10.43
CA ALA A 25 -4.71 -0.87 9.17
C ALA A 25 -3.82 -2.07 9.52
N GLU A 26 -4.33 -3.29 9.32
CA GLU A 26 -3.52 -4.49 9.48
C GLU A 26 -2.34 -4.31 8.55
N ARG A 27 -1.17 -4.18 9.16
CA ARG A 27 0.10 -4.11 8.43
C ARG A 27 0.18 -5.41 7.63
N SER A 28 -0.07 -5.32 6.35
CA SER A 28 0.11 -6.44 5.45
C SER A 28 1.57 -6.92 5.61
N ASP A 29 1.79 -8.18 5.95
CA ASP A 29 3.14 -8.81 5.97
C ASP A 29 3.77 -8.85 4.56
N ARG A 30 3.13 -8.23 3.59
CA ARG A 30 3.59 -8.14 2.22
C ARG A 30 4.72 -7.13 2.12
N GLN A 31 5.81 -7.56 1.49
CA GLN A 31 6.98 -6.73 1.22
C GLN A 31 6.99 -6.17 -0.21
N ASP A 32 5.94 -6.42 -0.99
CA ASP A 32 5.76 -6.01 -2.38
C ASP A 32 4.66 -4.93 -2.53
N VAL A 33 4.47 -4.12 -1.50
CA VAL A 33 3.46 -3.05 -1.48
C VAL A 33 4.14 -1.69 -1.42
N LEU A 34 3.70 -0.78 -2.27
CA LEU A 34 4.13 0.61 -2.30
C LEU A 34 2.89 1.52 -2.23
N TYR A 35 2.91 2.44 -1.28
CA TYR A 35 1.91 3.51 -1.17
C TYR A 35 2.37 4.71 -2.00
N THR A 36 1.50 5.21 -2.84
CA THR A 36 1.81 6.31 -3.75
C THR A 36 0.75 7.40 -3.69
N CYS A 37 1.16 8.61 -3.95
CA CYS A 37 0.24 9.74 -4.09
C CYS A 37 -0.78 9.48 -5.20
N ASP A 38 -2.05 9.83 -4.93
CA ASP A 38 -3.17 9.76 -5.89
C ASP A 38 -3.91 11.11 -5.94
N CYS A 39 -3.17 12.18 -6.02
CA CYS A 39 -3.70 13.55 -6.04
C CYS A 39 -4.15 14.02 -7.43
N GLY A 40 -4.05 13.16 -8.44
CA GLY A 40 -4.37 13.44 -9.83
C GLY A 40 -3.15 13.80 -10.69
N PRO A 41 -3.37 13.99 -12.00
CA PRO A 41 -2.28 14.09 -12.99
C PRO A 41 -1.43 15.37 -12.88
N GLN A 42 -1.92 16.38 -12.17
CA GLN A 42 -1.20 17.65 -11.97
C GLN A 42 -0.52 17.74 -10.61
N CYS A 43 -0.48 16.64 -9.86
CA CYS A 43 0.16 16.62 -8.55
C CYS A 43 1.65 16.31 -8.67
N GLU A 44 2.49 17.27 -8.30
CA GLU A 44 3.96 17.18 -8.36
C GLU A 44 4.57 16.53 -7.10
N CYS A 45 3.76 16.11 -6.11
CA CYS A 45 4.31 15.72 -4.81
C CYS A 45 5.09 14.40 -4.82
N ASN A 46 4.92 13.54 -5.81
CA ASN A 46 5.60 12.23 -5.97
C ASN A 46 5.92 11.49 -4.65
N SER A 47 5.03 11.62 -3.66
CA SER A 47 5.21 10.97 -2.36
C SER A 47 5.02 9.47 -2.47
N MET A 48 5.95 8.72 -1.89
CA MET A 48 5.92 7.26 -1.85
C MET A 48 6.38 6.76 -0.48
N SER A 49 5.84 5.62 -0.07
CA SER A 49 6.21 4.94 1.17
C SER A 49 5.90 3.46 1.08
N THR A 50 6.56 2.64 1.88
CA THR A 50 6.19 1.24 2.10
C THR A 50 5.18 1.08 3.24
N GLU A 51 4.77 2.18 3.86
CA GLU A 51 3.77 2.23 4.93
C GLU A 51 2.62 3.16 4.55
N PRO A 52 1.40 2.90 5.06
CA PRO A 52 0.27 3.78 4.84
C PRO A 52 0.53 5.18 5.45
N GLY A 53 -0.01 6.21 4.82
CA GLY A 53 0.15 7.58 5.29
C GLY A 53 -0.45 8.59 4.31
N ASN A 54 -0.15 9.85 4.56
CA ASN A 54 -0.56 10.95 3.69
C ASN A 54 0.62 11.42 2.83
N CYS A 55 0.32 11.83 1.61
CA CYS A 55 1.30 12.46 0.74
C CYS A 55 1.60 13.91 1.20
N ALA A 56 2.62 14.53 0.63
CA ALA A 56 3.01 15.90 0.95
C ALA A 56 1.87 16.94 0.77
N CYS A 57 0.87 16.66 -0.06
CA CYS A 57 -0.31 17.50 -0.21
C CYS A 57 -1.45 17.17 0.77
N GLY A 58 -1.21 16.33 1.79
CA GLY A 58 -2.15 16.00 2.87
C GLY A 58 -3.20 14.93 2.52
N ARG A 59 -3.22 14.39 1.30
CA ARG A 59 -4.16 13.34 0.91
C ARG A 59 -3.65 11.95 1.26
N PRO A 60 -4.52 11.00 1.61
CA PRO A 60 -4.14 9.62 1.82
C PRO A 60 -3.46 9.04 0.58
N MET A 61 -2.34 8.37 0.77
CA MET A 61 -1.71 7.62 -0.31
C MET A 61 -2.47 6.32 -0.58
N LYS A 62 -2.50 5.92 -1.84
CA LYS A 62 -3.06 4.64 -2.27
C LYS A 62 -1.98 3.59 -2.39
N TRP A 63 -2.27 2.40 -1.92
CA TRP A 63 -1.38 1.26 -2.07
C TRP A 63 -1.49 0.62 -3.45
N GLY A 64 -0.44 -0.06 -3.84
CA GLY A 64 -0.43 -0.91 -5.01
C GLY A 64 0.58 -2.03 -4.86
N HIS A 65 0.31 -3.16 -5.50
CA HIS A 65 1.29 -4.24 -5.59
C HIS A 65 2.39 -3.87 -6.57
N VAL A 66 3.63 -4.04 -6.17
CA VAL A 66 4.78 -3.93 -7.07
C VAL A 66 4.84 -5.20 -7.92
N LEU A 67 4.55 -5.06 -9.20
CA LEU A 67 4.60 -6.15 -10.18
C LEU A 67 5.99 -6.32 -10.77
N LYS A 68 6.72 -5.21 -10.91
CA LYS A 68 8.05 -5.14 -11.50
C LYS A 68 8.73 -3.83 -11.12
N VAL A 69 10.06 -3.85 -11.07
CA VAL A 69 10.88 -2.64 -11.02
C VAL A 69 11.82 -2.65 -12.22
N GLU A 70 11.81 -1.57 -12.99
CA GLU A 70 12.62 -1.35 -14.17
C GLU A 70 13.47 -0.09 -13.98
N GLY A 71 14.77 -0.26 -13.68
CA GLY A 71 15.60 0.88 -13.30
C GLY A 71 15.10 1.53 -12.01
N ASN A 72 14.65 2.78 -12.10
CA ASN A 72 14.04 3.51 -10.99
C ASN A 72 12.50 3.54 -11.05
N GLU A 73 11.89 2.92 -12.05
CA GLU A 73 10.44 2.89 -12.21
C GLU A 73 9.83 1.64 -11.58
N ALA A 74 8.84 1.81 -10.70
CA ALA A 74 8.00 0.73 -10.23
C ALA A 74 6.70 0.67 -11.02
N VAL A 75 6.32 -0.54 -11.43
CA VAL A 75 5.05 -0.85 -12.07
C VAL A 75 4.12 -1.45 -11.02
N LEU A 76 3.03 -0.78 -10.75
CA LEU A 76 2.10 -1.09 -9.67
C LEU A 76 0.75 -1.56 -10.21
N CYS A 77 0.21 -2.62 -9.61
CA CYS A 77 -1.20 -2.95 -9.72
C CYS A 77 -1.96 -2.33 -8.56
N GLN A 78 -2.91 -1.45 -8.85
CA GLN A 78 -3.80 -0.83 -7.87
C GLN A 78 -5.12 -1.61 -7.76
N CYS A 79 -5.03 -2.92 -7.55
CA CYS A 79 -6.17 -3.77 -7.29
C CYS A 79 -6.68 -3.58 -5.85
N GLU A 80 -7.82 -4.18 -5.54
CA GLU A 80 -8.31 -4.24 -4.17
C GLU A 80 -7.33 -5.01 -3.27
N GLU A 81 -7.29 -4.64 -2.00
CA GLU A 81 -6.50 -5.31 -0.97
C GLU A 81 -6.86 -6.80 -0.94
N GLY A 82 -5.85 -7.66 -0.93
CA GLY A 82 -6.06 -9.11 -1.04
C GLY A 82 -6.06 -9.68 -2.47
N CYS A 83 -5.97 -8.83 -3.49
CA CYS A 83 -5.81 -9.32 -4.87
C CYS A 83 -4.50 -10.10 -5.02
N GLY A 84 -4.59 -11.34 -5.47
CA GLY A 84 -3.45 -12.23 -5.77
C GLY A 84 -2.78 -11.93 -7.12
N CYS A 85 -2.74 -10.66 -7.55
CA CYS A 85 -2.17 -10.28 -8.84
C CYS A 85 -0.71 -10.74 -8.95
N ALA A 86 -0.43 -11.61 -9.93
CA ALA A 86 0.87 -12.27 -10.06
C ALA A 86 1.83 -11.56 -11.02
N GLY A 87 1.40 -10.51 -11.74
CA GLY A 87 2.26 -9.83 -12.68
C GLY A 87 1.52 -9.02 -13.75
N LEU A 88 2.27 -8.64 -14.78
CA LEU A 88 1.73 -7.95 -15.94
C LEU A 88 0.94 -8.92 -16.84
N ASN A 89 -0.07 -8.41 -17.50
CA ASN A 89 -0.80 -9.18 -18.52
C ASN A 89 0.12 -9.40 -19.73
N PRO A 90 0.37 -10.64 -20.15
CA PRO A 90 1.29 -10.92 -21.27
C PRO A 90 0.82 -10.38 -22.62
N LYS A 91 -0.49 -10.09 -22.75
CA LYS A 91 -1.08 -9.52 -23.98
C LYS A 91 -1.20 -8.01 -23.97
N ASP A 92 -1.16 -7.38 -22.77
CA ASP A 92 -1.29 -5.94 -22.61
C ASP A 92 -0.42 -5.48 -21.43
N PRO A 93 0.79 -4.95 -21.68
CA PRO A 93 1.73 -4.55 -20.63
C PRO A 93 1.25 -3.33 -19.80
N ASN A 94 0.15 -2.70 -20.20
CA ASN A 94 -0.49 -1.63 -19.43
C ASN A 94 -1.54 -2.15 -18.45
N LYS A 95 -1.73 -3.46 -18.39
CA LYS A 95 -2.64 -4.11 -17.46
C LYS A 95 -1.94 -5.18 -16.63
N CYS A 96 -2.46 -5.41 -15.45
CA CYS A 96 -2.08 -6.55 -14.64
C CYS A 96 -2.88 -7.82 -15.01
N THR A 97 -2.48 -8.96 -14.48
CA THR A 97 -3.16 -10.24 -14.76
C THR A 97 -4.63 -10.26 -14.34
N CYS A 98 -5.05 -9.39 -13.42
CA CYS A 98 -6.45 -9.22 -13.02
C CYS A 98 -7.23 -8.25 -13.92
N GLY A 99 -6.63 -7.70 -14.98
CA GLY A 99 -7.27 -6.84 -15.99
C GLY A 99 -7.27 -5.34 -15.67
N ASN A 100 -6.86 -4.92 -14.47
CA ASN A 100 -6.79 -3.52 -14.10
C ASN A 100 -5.59 -2.82 -14.76
N GLN A 101 -5.72 -1.52 -15.02
CA GLN A 101 -4.63 -0.69 -15.48
C GLN A 101 -3.50 -0.67 -14.44
N VAL A 102 -2.26 -0.71 -14.91
CA VAL A 102 -1.10 -0.52 -14.04
C VAL A 102 -0.74 0.97 -13.92
N LYS A 103 -0.19 1.33 -12.76
CA LYS A 103 0.39 2.65 -12.53
C LYS A 103 1.92 2.52 -12.58
N ARG A 104 2.57 3.39 -13.32
CA ARG A 104 4.02 3.51 -13.34
C ARG A 104 4.44 4.71 -12.52
N VAL A 105 5.41 4.54 -11.64
CA VAL A 105 5.88 5.59 -10.72
C VAL A 105 7.40 5.62 -10.70
N ASP A 106 7.97 6.81 -10.82
CA ASP A 106 9.40 7.00 -10.68
C ASP A 106 9.75 7.09 -9.20
N MET A 107 10.60 6.18 -8.74
CA MET A 107 11.08 6.13 -7.36
C MET A 107 12.36 6.96 -7.14
N ALA A 108 12.89 7.62 -8.16
CA ALA A 108 14.11 8.43 -8.02
C ALA A 108 13.96 9.47 -6.91
N GLY A 109 14.99 9.60 -6.07
CA GLY A 109 14.99 10.54 -4.96
C GLY A 109 14.13 10.17 -3.74
N THR A 110 13.37 9.07 -3.78
CA THR A 110 12.53 8.63 -2.65
C THR A 110 13.30 7.95 -1.52
N GLY A 111 14.50 7.45 -1.82
CA GLY A 111 15.31 6.68 -0.87
C GLY A 111 14.83 5.24 -0.65
N ILE A 112 13.82 4.78 -1.39
CA ILE A 112 13.29 3.42 -1.32
C ILE A 112 14.34 2.41 -1.79
N TYR A 113 14.36 1.27 -1.13
CA TYR A 113 15.15 0.09 -1.51
C TYR A 113 14.26 -0.92 -2.21
N PHE A 114 14.76 -1.60 -3.21
CA PHE A 114 13.99 -2.59 -3.97
C PHE A 114 14.79 -3.85 -4.28
N CYS A 115 14.08 -4.93 -4.54
CA CYS A 115 14.69 -6.18 -4.99
C CYS A 115 15.25 -6.05 -6.41
N ASN A 116 16.54 -6.27 -6.56
CA ASN A 116 17.24 -6.23 -7.85
C ASN A 116 17.78 -7.63 -8.23
N CYS A 117 17.00 -8.67 -8.04
CA CYS A 117 17.41 -10.05 -8.27
C CYS A 117 17.45 -10.47 -9.75
N GLY A 118 17.14 -9.55 -10.67
CA GLY A 118 17.03 -9.85 -12.10
C GLY A 118 15.64 -10.37 -12.50
N GLY A 119 15.42 -10.48 -13.80
CA GLY A 119 14.10 -10.66 -14.41
C GLY A 119 13.34 -11.95 -14.10
N SER A 120 13.94 -12.90 -13.39
CA SER A 120 13.29 -14.16 -12.98
C SER A 120 12.81 -14.17 -11.52
N CYS A 121 13.07 -13.13 -10.77
CA CYS A 121 12.66 -13.04 -9.37
C CYS A 121 11.32 -12.31 -9.24
N PHE A 122 10.36 -12.96 -8.64
CA PHE A 122 9.01 -12.43 -8.40
C PHE A 122 8.81 -11.90 -6.98
N CYS A 123 9.87 -11.70 -6.20
CA CYS A 123 9.70 -11.25 -4.81
C CYS A 123 9.31 -9.78 -4.71
N ASN A 124 9.64 -8.93 -5.68
CA ASN A 124 9.29 -7.50 -5.80
C ASN A 124 9.34 -6.73 -4.46
N THR A 125 10.22 -7.16 -3.55
CA THR A 125 10.36 -6.55 -2.22
C THR A 125 10.77 -5.10 -2.34
N VAL A 126 10.06 -4.23 -1.64
CA VAL A 126 10.39 -2.81 -1.44
C VAL A 126 10.49 -2.50 0.05
N SER A 127 11.35 -1.56 0.43
CA SER A 127 11.59 -1.19 1.82
C SER A 127 12.04 0.26 1.93
N ASN A 128 11.71 0.93 3.03
CA ASN A 128 12.28 2.24 3.39
C ASN A 128 13.69 2.11 3.97
N GLU A 129 14.14 0.89 4.31
CA GLU A 129 15.41 0.62 4.95
C GLU A 129 16.23 -0.39 4.14
N PRO A 130 17.58 -0.37 4.26
CA PRO A 130 18.41 -1.40 3.67
C PRO A 130 18.10 -2.77 4.29
N GLY A 131 18.19 -3.83 3.50
CA GLY A 131 17.86 -5.16 3.98
C GLY A 131 18.01 -6.22 2.89
N LYS A 132 17.35 -7.34 3.09
CA LYS A 132 17.32 -8.46 2.15
C LYS A 132 15.90 -8.69 1.65
N CYS A 133 15.77 -9.06 0.39
CA CYS A 133 14.51 -9.52 -0.17
C CYS A 133 14.21 -10.97 0.24
N LYS A 134 13.03 -11.47 -0.08
CA LYS A 134 12.60 -12.84 0.23
C LYS A 134 13.52 -13.92 -0.33
N CYS A 135 14.24 -13.63 -1.41
CA CYS A 135 15.21 -14.56 -1.98
C CYS A 135 16.63 -14.43 -1.39
N GLY A 136 16.82 -13.63 -0.31
CA GLY A 136 18.06 -13.48 0.42
C GLY A 136 19.07 -12.49 -0.17
N MET A 137 18.80 -11.90 -1.34
CA MET A 137 19.66 -10.89 -1.96
C MET A 137 19.50 -9.52 -1.26
N ASN A 138 20.57 -8.75 -1.21
CA ASN A 138 20.51 -7.39 -0.69
C ASN A 138 19.62 -6.51 -1.57
N LEU A 139 18.79 -5.72 -0.93
CA LEU A 139 17.99 -4.68 -1.61
C LEU A 139 18.93 -3.58 -2.13
N LYS A 140 18.62 -3.05 -3.29
CA LYS A 140 19.32 -1.93 -3.91
C LYS A 140 18.56 -0.64 -3.62
N LYS A 141 19.27 0.42 -3.22
CA LYS A 141 18.69 1.75 -3.09
C LYS A 141 18.39 2.33 -4.47
N VAL A 142 17.23 2.95 -4.61
CA VAL A 142 16.92 3.79 -5.78
C VAL A 142 17.82 5.03 -5.75
N ASN A 143 18.44 5.36 -6.86
CA ASN A 143 19.33 6.51 -7.01
C ASN A 143 18.55 7.76 -7.40
#